data_4d4bbe538990627086e2f3bdd9c88f76
#
_entry.id   4d4bbe538990627086e2f3bdd9c88f76
#
_cell.length_a   1.000
_cell.length_b   1.000
_cell.length_c   1.000
_cell.angle_alpha   90.00
_cell.angle_beta   90.00
_cell.angle_gamma   90.00
#
_symmetry.space_group_name_H-M   'P 1'
#
loop_
_entity.id
_entity.type
_entity.pdbx_description
1 polymer ?
#
loop_
_entity_poly.entity_id
_entity_poly.type
_entity_poly.pdbx_seq_one_letter_code
_entity_poly.pdbx_strand_id
1 'polypeptide(L)'
;MSRAGRIVNRLILLLGIAMIAYYLALGIFVRFGQSLQFLWLIGGVLCIARYLYWRHVEKSGRYPAHRKLLRALRVLFCLALAFFLTVEGVILCGGMMEVEQGLDYIVVLGARVNGTVPSGSLRNRIQVGVEYLQDNPQTIAVLSGGQGSDEEISEAQCMYENMLAAGIDPARLILEEQSTDTAANLRNSRALIPEGASVGLVTNNFHIFRALALARNQGW
;
A
#
# COMPACT_ATOMS: atom_id res chain seq x y z
N MET A 1 40.74 -8.81 2.21
CA MET A 1 39.64 -7.87 2.56
C MET A 1 39.96 -7.16 3.86
N SER A 2 39.67 -5.86 4.02
CA SER A 2 39.87 -5.14 5.29
C SER A 2 38.97 -5.69 6.42
N ARG A 3 39.30 -5.38 7.70
CA ARG A 3 38.46 -5.78 8.85
C ARG A 3 37.02 -5.29 8.68
N ALA A 4 36.83 -4.05 8.26
CA ALA A 4 35.53 -3.46 7.96
C ALA A 4 34.79 -4.22 6.83
N GLY A 5 35.50 -4.59 5.77
CA GLY A 5 34.92 -5.37 4.67
C GLY A 5 34.41 -6.75 5.09
N ARG A 6 35.08 -7.42 6.02
CA ARG A 6 34.62 -8.70 6.58
C ARG A 6 33.37 -8.54 7.44
N ILE A 7 33.28 -7.46 8.22
CA ILE A 7 32.08 -7.14 9.02
C ILE A 7 30.90 -6.91 8.09
N VAL A 8 31.04 -6.04 7.09
CA VAL A 8 29.98 -5.76 6.11
C VAL A 8 29.52 -7.05 5.41
N ASN A 9 30.44 -7.92 5.04
CA ASN A 9 30.08 -9.17 4.37
C ASN A 9 29.26 -10.12 5.29
N ARG A 10 29.56 -10.15 6.60
CA ARG A 10 28.76 -10.90 7.59
C ARG A 10 27.38 -10.28 7.81
N LEU A 11 27.27 -8.96 7.85
CA LEU A 11 25.98 -8.26 7.97
C LEU A 11 25.09 -8.56 6.77
N ILE A 12 25.65 -8.63 5.55
CA ILE A 12 24.91 -9.02 4.34
C ILE A 12 24.41 -10.47 4.42
N LEU A 13 25.19 -11.40 4.99
CA LEU A 13 24.72 -12.76 5.23
C LEU A 13 23.51 -12.78 6.18
N LEU A 14 23.61 -12.08 7.31
CA LEU A 14 22.52 -12.00 8.29
C LEU A 14 21.26 -11.37 7.67
N LEU A 15 21.41 -10.32 6.87
CA LEU A 15 20.31 -9.72 6.13
C LEU A 15 19.66 -10.74 5.17
N GLY A 16 20.47 -11.48 4.41
CA GLY A 16 19.94 -12.51 3.50
C GLY A 16 19.16 -13.60 4.21
N ILE A 17 19.64 -14.06 5.37
CA ILE A 17 18.93 -15.03 6.20
C ILE A 17 17.61 -14.44 6.73
N ALA A 18 17.63 -13.20 7.22
CA ALA A 18 16.43 -12.51 7.70
C ALA A 18 15.37 -12.33 6.60
N MET A 19 15.79 -12.00 5.39
CA MET A 19 14.87 -11.88 4.23
C MET A 19 14.20 -13.20 3.89
N ILE A 20 14.94 -14.31 3.89
CA ILE A 20 14.36 -15.65 3.65
C ILE A 20 13.43 -16.06 4.79
N ALA A 21 13.81 -15.82 6.03
CA ALA A 21 12.96 -16.11 7.19
C ALA A 21 11.66 -15.30 7.15
N TYR A 22 11.73 -14.03 6.76
CA TYR A 22 10.56 -13.17 6.56
C TYR A 22 9.64 -13.66 5.44
N TYR A 23 10.21 -14.10 4.30
CA TYR A 23 9.45 -14.73 3.22
C TYR A 23 8.68 -15.97 3.70
N LEU A 24 9.34 -16.84 4.46
CA LEU A 24 8.71 -18.04 5.01
C LEU A 24 7.61 -17.70 6.02
N ALA A 25 7.86 -16.73 6.89
CA ALA A 25 6.84 -16.23 7.84
C ALA A 25 5.61 -15.68 7.11
N LEU A 26 5.81 -14.84 6.09
CA LEU A 26 4.70 -14.35 5.25
C LEU A 26 3.93 -15.51 4.60
N GLY A 27 4.61 -16.52 4.09
CA GLY A 27 3.97 -17.70 3.50
C GLY A 27 3.08 -18.45 4.49
N ILE A 28 3.50 -18.58 5.75
CA ILE A 28 2.76 -19.26 6.81
C ILE A 28 1.55 -18.42 7.27
N PHE A 29 1.73 -17.11 7.52
CA PHE A 29 0.70 -16.25 8.11
C PHE A 29 -0.25 -15.61 7.11
N VAL A 30 0.20 -15.35 5.86
CA VAL A 30 -0.55 -14.58 4.84
C VAL A 30 -0.91 -15.42 3.61
N ARG A 31 -0.40 -16.64 3.46
CA ARG A 31 -0.39 -17.52 2.26
C ARG A 31 0.68 -17.16 1.23
N PHE A 32 1.27 -18.22 0.62
CA PHE A 32 2.18 -18.08 -0.51
C PHE A 32 1.45 -17.57 -1.76
N GLY A 33 2.15 -16.77 -2.58
CA GLY A 33 1.66 -16.31 -3.88
C GLY A 33 0.92 -14.98 -3.88
N GLN A 34 0.83 -14.31 -2.73
CA GLN A 34 0.29 -12.94 -2.66
C GLN A 34 1.37 -11.92 -3.04
N SER A 35 1.08 -11.09 -4.05
CA SER A 35 1.92 -9.96 -4.46
C SER A 35 3.41 -10.30 -4.72
N LEU A 36 4.30 -9.38 -4.53
CA LEU A 36 5.74 -9.47 -4.80
C LEU A 36 6.54 -10.14 -3.66
N GLN A 37 5.94 -11.01 -2.84
CA GLN A 37 6.61 -11.69 -1.71
C GLN A 37 7.88 -12.44 -2.13
N PHE A 38 7.89 -13.02 -3.35
CA PHE A 38 9.05 -13.73 -3.89
C PHE A 38 10.31 -12.86 -4.01
N LEU A 39 10.18 -11.51 -4.02
CA LEU A 39 11.33 -10.61 -4.02
C LEU A 39 12.18 -10.74 -2.76
N TRP A 40 11.57 -11.05 -1.61
CA TRP A 40 12.30 -11.32 -0.38
C TRP A 40 13.16 -12.58 -0.48
N LEU A 41 12.63 -13.62 -1.11
CA LEU A 41 13.40 -14.85 -1.38
C LEU A 41 14.57 -14.57 -2.34
N ILE A 42 14.32 -13.89 -3.47
CA ILE A 42 15.36 -13.53 -4.44
C ILE A 42 16.43 -12.67 -3.77
N GLY A 43 16.04 -11.61 -3.06
CA GLY A 43 16.98 -10.74 -2.35
C GLY A 43 17.81 -11.49 -1.33
N GLY A 44 17.20 -12.37 -0.55
CA GLY A 44 17.89 -13.22 0.42
C GLY A 44 18.92 -14.15 -0.23
N VAL A 45 18.55 -14.84 -1.31
CA VAL A 45 19.46 -15.71 -2.10
C VAL A 45 20.62 -14.92 -2.68
N LEU A 46 20.37 -13.73 -3.24
CA LEU A 46 21.43 -12.87 -3.79
C LEU A 46 22.40 -12.39 -2.70
N CYS A 47 21.91 -12.04 -1.52
CA CYS A 47 22.76 -11.68 -0.38
C CYS A 47 23.67 -12.84 0.05
N ILE A 48 23.14 -14.05 0.16
CA ILE A 48 23.90 -15.25 0.52
C ILE A 48 24.92 -15.61 -0.58
N ALA A 49 24.51 -15.61 -1.85
CA ALA A 49 25.39 -15.86 -2.99
C ALA A 49 26.56 -14.86 -3.03
N ARG A 50 26.28 -13.57 -2.79
CA ARG A 50 27.29 -12.53 -2.68
C ARG A 50 28.26 -12.79 -1.51
N TYR A 51 27.76 -13.20 -0.35
CA TYR A 51 28.62 -13.56 0.79
C TYR A 51 29.55 -14.71 0.46
N LEU A 52 29.03 -15.79 -0.13
CA LEU A 52 29.80 -16.99 -0.51
C LEU A 52 30.85 -16.66 -1.57
N TYR A 53 30.47 -15.85 -2.57
CA TYR A 53 31.40 -15.38 -3.60
C TYR A 53 32.58 -14.62 -2.99
N TRP A 54 32.34 -13.63 -2.12
CA TRP A 54 33.47 -12.88 -1.52
C TRP A 54 34.30 -13.71 -0.55
N ARG A 55 33.68 -14.65 0.15
CA ARG A 55 34.43 -15.65 0.96
C ARG A 55 35.34 -16.52 0.10
N HIS A 56 34.87 -16.95 -1.07
CA HIS A 56 35.67 -17.70 -2.03
C HIS A 56 36.83 -16.85 -2.56
N VAL A 57 36.58 -15.62 -2.98
CA VAL A 57 37.60 -14.66 -3.44
C VAL A 57 38.69 -14.44 -2.36
N GLU A 58 38.26 -14.30 -1.10
CA GLU A 58 39.21 -14.10 0.02
C GLU A 58 40.10 -15.34 0.23
N LYS A 59 39.55 -16.55 0.12
CA LYS A 59 40.28 -17.80 0.24
C LYS A 59 41.24 -18.09 -0.94
N SER A 60 40.80 -17.82 -2.16
CA SER A 60 41.53 -18.08 -3.38
C SER A 60 42.63 -17.03 -3.70
N GLY A 61 42.55 -15.85 -3.06
CA GLY A 61 43.40 -14.70 -3.36
C GLY A 61 43.21 -14.09 -4.76
N ARG A 62 42.29 -14.65 -5.57
CA ARG A 62 42.02 -14.21 -6.94
C ARG A 62 40.93 -13.17 -6.94
N TYR A 63 41.28 -11.88 -6.95
CA TYR A 63 40.31 -10.79 -7.04
C TYR A 63 39.77 -10.64 -8.47
N PRO A 64 38.47 -10.37 -8.62
CA PRO A 64 37.86 -10.24 -9.94
C PRO A 64 38.44 -9.07 -10.72
N ALA A 65 38.69 -9.28 -12.02
CA ALA A 65 39.17 -8.26 -12.94
C ALA A 65 38.16 -7.07 -13.05
N HIS A 66 36.88 -7.35 -12.87
CA HIS A 66 35.80 -6.38 -13.04
C HIS A 66 35.46 -5.54 -11.78
N ARG A 67 36.51 -5.12 -11.03
CA ARG A 67 36.31 -4.30 -9.81
C ARG A 67 35.54 -3.01 -10.08
N LYS A 68 35.72 -2.35 -11.23
CA LYS A 68 35.02 -1.13 -11.61
C LYS A 68 33.53 -1.40 -11.81
N LEU A 69 33.18 -2.47 -12.53
CA LEU A 69 31.77 -2.89 -12.74
C LEU A 69 31.09 -3.22 -11.43
N LEU A 70 31.73 -4.02 -10.56
CA LEU A 70 31.15 -4.36 -9.24
C LEU A 70 30.96 -3.13 -8.35
N ARG A 71 31.82 -2.10 -8.48
CA ARG A 71 31.67 -0.83 -7.77
C ARG A 71 30.49 -0.05 -8.33
N ALA A 72 30.36 0.05 -9.66
CA ALA A 72 29.25 0.71 -10.32
C ALA A 72 27.90 0.07 -9.96
N LEU A 73 27.81 -1.27 -9.99
CA LEU A 73 26.60 -2.00 -9.58
C LEU A 73 26.23 -1.75 -8.11
N ARG A 74 27.23 -1.65 -7.22
CA ARG A 74 26.98 -1.32 -5.81
C ARG A 74 26.43 0.09 -5.65
N VAL A 75 27.00 1.07 -6.36
CA VAL A 75 26.49 2.46 -6.34
C VAL A 75 25.06 2.50 -6.86
N LEU A 76 24.78 1.84 -7.99
CA LEU A 76 23.44 1.76 -8.55
C LEU A 76 22.44 1.14 -7.57
N PHE A 77 22.83 0.05 -6.90
CA PHE A 77 22.01 -0.57 -5.86
C PHE A 77 21.74 0.37 -4.68
N CYS A 78 22.75 1.08 -4.19
CA CYS A 78 22.57 2.06 -3.10
C CYS A 78 21.62 3.21 -3.52
N LEU A 79 21.72 3.69 -4.76
CA LEU A 79 20.81 4.72 -5.29
C LEU A 79 19.37 4.20 -5.41
N ALA A 80 19.19 2.99 -5.92
CA ALA A 80 17.87 2.36 -6.00
C ALA A 80 17.25 2.13 -4.60
N LEU A 81 18.06 1.69 -3.64
CA LEU A 81 17.61 1.52 -2.26
C LEU A 81 17.24 2.86 -1.60
N ALA A 82 18.06 3.91 -1.81
CA ALA A 82 17.77 5.25 -1.31
C ALA A 82 16.46 5.79 -1.89
N PHE A 83 16.26 5.63 -3.20
CA PHE A 83 15.00 6.00 -3.87
C PHE A 83 13.82 5.23 -3.28
N PHE A 84 13.93 3.90 -3.13
CA PHE A 84 12.89 3.08 -2.52
C PHE A 84 12.51 3.55 -1.10
N LEU A 85 13.53 3.76 -0.23
CA LEU A 85 13.30 4.23 1.14
C LEU A 85 12.67 5.63 1.17
N THR A 86 12.99 6.50 0.22
CA THR A 86 12.36 7.81 0.10
C THR A 86 10.89 7.68 -0.26
N VAL A 87 10.55 6.83 -1.23
CA VAL A 87 9.15 6.57 -1.63
C VAL A 87 8.36 5.97 -0.47
N GLU A 88 8.90 4.95 0.20
CA GLU A 88 8.27 4.36 1.40
C GLU A 88 8.08 5.39 2.51
N GLY A 89 9.08 6.25 2.75
CA GLY A 89 8.97 7.34 3.72
C GLY A 89 7.82 8.30 3.39
N VAL A 90 7.65 8.68 2.13
CA VAL A 90 6.54 9.54 1.69
C VAL A 90 5.18 8.85 1.88
N ILE A 91 5.08 7.56 1.58
CA ILE A 91 3.85 6.77 1.79
C ILE A 91 3.50 6.70 3.28
N LEU A 92 4.48 6.41 4.14
CA LEU A 92 4.27 6.35 5.58
C LEU A 92 3.86 7.71 6.16
N CYS A 93 4.52 8.80 5.75
CA CYS A 93 4.15 10.15 6.18
C CYS A 93 2.73 10.53 5.74
N GLY A 94 2.32 10.12 4.51
CA GLY A 94 0.94 10.35 4.04
C GLY A 94 -0.11 9.64 4.90
N GLY A 95 0.22 8.47 5.44
CA GLY A 95 -0.68 7.71 6.32
C GLY A 95 -0.75 8.21 7.78
N MET A 96 0.12 9.15 8.16
CA MET A 96 0.18 9.75 9.51
C MET A 96 -0.45 11.16 9.57
N MET A 97 -1.11 11.60 8.49
CA MET A 97 -1.82 12.89 8.50
C MET A 97 -2.96 12.83 9.50
N GLU A 98 -3.07 13.85 10.34
CA GLU A 98 -4.23 14.00 11.24
C GLU A 98 -5.50 14.12 10.41
N VAL A 99 -6.52 13.38 10.81
CA VAL A 99 -7.84 13.43 10.19
C VAL A 99 -8.59 14.62 10.75
N GLU A 100 -8.95 15.59 9.89
CA GLU A 100 -9.77 16.72 10.26
C GLU A 100 -11.15 16.21 10.71
N GLN A 101 -11.63 16.69 11.87
CA GLN A 101 -12.91 16.31 12.43
C GLN A 101 -14.02 17.29 11.95
N GLY A 102 -15.26 16.79 11.91
CA GLY A 102 -16.41 17.61 11.56
C GLY A 102 -16.52 18.00 10.09
N LEU A 103 -15.93 17.21 9.19
CA LEU A 103 -16.12 17.40 7.75
C LEU A 103 -17.58 17.19 7.36
N ASP A 104 -18.06 17.96 6.36
CA ASP A 104 -19.41 17.80 5.83
C ASP A 104 -19.59 16.46 5.13
N TYR A 105 -18.58 16.03 4.38
CA TYR A 105 -18.59 14.77 3.62
C TYR A 105 -17.29 13.99 3.78
N ILE A 106 -17.42 12.65 3.71
CA ILE A 106 -16.30 11.77 3.42
C ILE A 106 -16.61 10.97 2.15
N VAL A 107 -15.60 10.74 1.32
CA VAL A 107 -15.68 9.81 0.18
C VAL A 107 -14.90 8.55 0.52
N VAL A 108 -15.62 7.44 0.66
CA VAL A 108 -15.01 6.12 0.89
C VAL A 108 -14.78 5.47 -0.46
N LEU A 109 -13.51 5.39 -0.86
CA LEU A 109 -13.15 4.80 -2.15
C LEU A 109 -13.26 3.28 -2.10
N GLY A 110 -13.86 2.70 -3.10
CA GLY A 110 -14.01 1.28 -3.26
C GLY A 110 -12.70 0.53 -3.43
N ALA A 111 -12.75 -0.75 -3.14
CA ALA A 111 -11.72 -1.73 -3.40
C ALA A 111 -12.41 -3.07 -3.65
N ARG A 112 -11.64 -4.06 -4.14
CA ARG A 112 -12.18 -5.35 -4.58
C ARG A 112 -13.16 -6.01 -3.59
N VAL A 113 -14.23 -6.56 -4.12
CA VAL A 113 -15.18 -7.46 -3.44
C VAL A 113 -14.92 -8.89 -3.91
N ASN A 114 -15.02 -9.89 -3.03
CA ASN A 114 -14.92 -11.30 -3.36
C ASN A 114 -16.32 -11.93 -3.26
N GLY A 115 -17.02 -12.05 -4.40
CA GLY A 115 -18.45 -12.32 -4.42
C GLY A 115 -19.24 -11.18 -3.78
N THR A 116 -19.72 -11.37 -2.56
CA THR A 116 -20.41 -10.34 -1.75
C THR A 116 -19.60 -9.90 -0.53
N VAL A 117 -18.40 -10.47 -0.31
CA VAL A 117 -17.58 -10.22 0.90
C VAL A 117 -16.50 -9.20 0.60
N PRO A 118 -16.33 -8.16 1.42
CA PRO A 118 -15.30 -7.17 1.21
C PRO A 118 -13.90 -7.78 1.33
N SER A 119 -12.99 -7.42 0.41
CA SER A 119 -11.56 -7.72 0.54
C SER A 119 -10.98 -7.10 1.82
N GLY A 120 -9.78 -7.54 2.23
CA GLY A 120 -9.11 -6.94 3.40
C GLY A 120 -8.91 -5.42 3.27
N SER A 121 -8.60 -4.94 2.04
CA SER A 121 -8.46 -3.50 1.76
C SER A 121 -9.78 -2.76 1.90
N LEU A 122 -10.88 -3.31 1.37
CA LEU A 122 -12.20 -2.69 1.47
C LEU A 122 -12.71 -2.69 2.90
N ARG A 123 -12.50 -3.79 3.64
CA ARG A 123 -12.90 -3.91 5.05
C ARG A 123 -12.22 -2.84 5.92
N ASN A 124 -10.94 -2.58 5.71
CA ASN A 124 -10.25 -1.52 6.45
C ASN A 124 -10.83 -0.13 6.15
N ARG A 125 -11.19 0.15 4.89
CA ARG A 125 -11.84 1.42 4.52
C ARG A 125 -13.22 1.56 5.14
N ILE A 126 -14.02 0.48 5.11
CA ILE A 126 -15.34 0.44 5.77
C ILE A 126 -15.17 0.74 7.26
N GLN A 127 -14.25 0.07 7.94
CA GLN A 127 -14.01 0.27 9.37
C GLN A 127 -13.65 1.72 9.68
N VAL A 128 -12.68 2.31 8.97
CA VAL A 128 -12.29 3.72 9.16
C VAL A 128 -13.44 4.66 8.87
N GLY A 129 -14.24 4.40 7.82
CA GLY A 129 -15.41 5.18 7.49
C GLY A 129 -16.48 5.11 8.60
N VAL A 130 -16.73 3.92 9.14
CA VAL A 130 -17.68 3.73 10.25
C VAL A 130 -17.22 4.48 11.50
N GLU A 131 -15.95 4.31 11.91
CA GLU A 131 -15.37 5.02 13.07
C GLU A 131 -15.51 6.53 12.91
N TYR A 132 -15.15 7.07 11.74
CA TYR A 132 -15.28 8.49 11.46
C TYR A 132 -16.75 8.98 11.54
N LEU A 133 -17.69 8.25 10.95
CA LEU A 133 -19.12 8.60 10.96
C LEU A 133 -19.74 8.51 12.36
N GLN A 134 -19.26 7.61 13.21
CA GLN A 134 -19.69 7.50 14.61
C GLN A 134 -19.21 8.70 15.43
N ASP A 135 -17.96 9.13 15.22
CA ASP A 135 -17.37 10.28 15.91
C ASP A 135 -17.91 11.62 15.36
N ASN A 136 -18.42 11.64 14.12
CA ASN A 136 -18.93 12.84 13.43
C ASN A 136 -20.37 12.64 12.95
N PRO A 137 -21.40 12.80 13.82
CA PRO A 137 -22.79 12.46 13.51
C PRO A 137 -23.42 13.27 12.36
N GLN A 138 -22.88 14.43 12.01
CA GLN A 138 -23.41 15.28 10.93
C GLN A 138 -22.79 14.99 9.56
N THR A 139 -21.68 14.22 9.52
CA THR A 139 -20.98 13.90 8.28
C THR A 139 -21.77 12.90 7.43
N ILE A 140 -21.79 13.11 6.13
CA ILE A 140 -22.39 12.22 5.13
C ILE A 140 -21.25 11.47 4.40
N ALA A 141 -21.44 10.19 4.11
CA ALA A 141 -20.50 9.40 3.35
C ALA A 141 -20.98 9.14 1.92
N VAL A 142 -20.15 9.45 0.94
CA VAL A 142 -20.28 8.95 -0.44
C VAL A 142 -19.49 7.66 -0.55
N LEU A 143 -20.15 6.56 -0.81
CA LEU A 143 -19.57 5.23 -1.00
C LEU A 143 -19.38 5.01 -2.49
N SER A 144 -18.14 5.13 -2.97
CA SER A 144 -17.87 5.19 -4.41
C SER A 144 -17.08 3.97 -4.87
N GLY A 145 -17.67 3.21 -5.79
CA GLY A 145 -17.08 2.04 -6.43
C GLY A 145 -18.10 1.21 -7.19
N GLY A 146 -17.82 0.98 -8.47
CA GLY A 146 -18.67 0.16 -9.34
C GLY A 146 -18.50 -1.35 -9.07
N GLN A 147 -19.08 -2.15 -9.94
CA GLN A 147 -19.01 -3.61 -9.90
C GLN A 147 -17.90 -4.09 -10.84
N GLY A 148 -16.92 -4.81 -10.31
CA GLY A 148 -15.91 -5.50 -11.09
C GLY A 148 -16.48 -6.70 -11.86
N SER A 149 -15.81 -7.15 -12.91
CA SER A 149 -16.29 -8.25 -13.77
C SER A 149 -16.38 -9.60 -13.05
N ASP A 150 -15.71 -9.75 -11.93
CA ASP A 150 -15.66 -10.95 -11.08
C ASP A 150 -16.34 -10.74 -9.72
N GLU A 151 -17.17 -9.70 -9.59
CA GLU A 151 -17.90 -9.34 -8.38
C GLU A 151 -19.40 -9.54 -8.57
N GLU A 152 -20.10 -9.97 -7.53
CA GLU A 152 -21.54 -10.20 -7.55
C GLU A 152 -22.34 -8.94 -7.25
N ILE A 153 -21.75 -8.01 -6.51
CA ILE A 153 -22.32 -6.70 -6.16
C ILE A 153 -21.28 -5.59 -6.38
N SER A 154 -21.72 -4.34 -6.47
CA SER A 154 -20.80 -3.22 -6.55
C SER A 154 -20.01 -3.03 -5.25
N GLU A 155 -18.82 -2.43 -5.36
CA GLU A 155 -18.02 -2.08 -4.19
C GLU A 155 -18.79 -1.10 -3.28
N ALA A 156 -19.55 -0.15 -3.85
CA ALA A 156 -20.40 0.79 -3.12
C ALA A 156 -21.51 0.06 -2.37
N GLN A 157 -22.19 -0.90 -3.00
CA GLN A 157 -23.24 -1.69 -2.35
C GLN A 157 -22.66 -2.52 -1.19
N CYS A 158 -21.51 -3.16 -1.39
CA CYS A 158 -20.82 -3.91 -0.34
C CYS A 158 -20.48 -3.01 0.87
N MET A 159 -19.99 -1.78 0.62
CA MET A 159 -19.73 -0.81 1.69
C MET A 159 -21.01 -0.41 2.42
N TYR A 160 -22.08 -0.12 1.68
CA TYR A 160 -23.36 0.28 2.22
C TYR A 160 -23.94 -0.76 3.18
N GLU A 161 -24.01 -2.02 2.76
CA GLU A 161 -24.54 -3.11 3.59
C GLU A 161 -23.74 -3.30 4.89
N ASN A 162 -22.41 -3.22 4.80
CA ASN A 162 -21.55 -3.36 5.97
C ASN A 162 -21.66 -2.15 6.93
N MET A 163 -21.83 -0.91 6.41
CA MET A 163 -22.00 0.28 7.24
C MET A 163 -23.37 0.31 7.90
N LEU A 164 -24.43 -0.15 7.20
CA LEU A 164 -25.75 -0.35 7.82
C LEU A 164 -25.70 -1.37 8.96
N ALA A 165 -25.01 -2.50 8.74
CA ALA A 165 -24.83 -3.52 9.76
C ALA A 165 -24.05 -3.00 10.99
N ALA A 166 -23.17 -2.00 10.79
CA ALA A 166 -22.47 -1.28 11.85
C ALA A 166 -23.29 -0.18 12.54
N GLY A 167 -24.55 0.01 12.15
CA GLY A 167 -25.48 0.96 12.77
C GLY A 167 -25.42 2.39 12.24
N ILE A 168 -24.82 2.63 11.07
CA ILE A 168 -24.85 3.95 10.42
C ILE A 168 -26.22 4.18 9.79
N ASP A 169 -26.78 5.37 10.01
CA ASP A 169 -28.07 5.78 9.44
C ASP A 169 -28.01 5.77 7.89
N PRO A 170 -28.92 5.06 7.20
CA PRO A 170 -28.97 5.02 5.74
C PRO A 170 -29.11 6.42 5.10
N ALA A 171 -29.74 7.39 5.79
CA ALA A 171 -29.84 8.77 5.30
C ALA A 171 -28.48 9.48 5.18
N ARG A 172 -27.44 8.95 5.79
CA ARG A 172 -26.06 9.47 5.76
C ARG A 172 -25.17 8.75 4.75
N LEU A 173 -25.70 7.82 3.97
CA LEU A 173 -24.95 6.99 3.04
C LEU A 173 -25.44 7.23 1.61
N ILE A 174 -24.58 7.74 0.75
CA ILE A 174 -24.87 7.96 -0.68
C ILE A 174 -24.06 6.94 -1.49
N LEU A 175 -24.73 6.15 -2.34
CA LEU A 175 -24.08 5.18 -3.22
C LEU A 175 -23.69 5.85 -4.54
N GLU A 176 -22.46 5.57 -4.98
CA GLU A 176 -21.96 5.86 -6.32
C GLU A 176 -21.40 4.56 -6.92
N GLU A 177 -22.12 3.97 -7.85
CA GLU A 177 -21.88 2.62 -8.37
C GLU A 177 -21.40 2.60 -9.84
N GLN A 178 -21.19 3.78 -10.45
CA GLN A 178 -20.88 3.90 -11.88
C GLN A 178 -19.39 3.94 -12.18
N SER A 179 -18.57 4.06 -11.14
CA SER A 179 -17.14 4.24 -11.28
C SER A 179 -16.41 2.94 -11.60
N THR A 180 -15.49 3.01 -12.56
CA THR A 180 -14.64 1.88 -12.99
C THR A 180 -13.18 2.04 -12.60
N ASP A 181 -12.79 3.20 -12.12
CA ASP A 181 -11.44 3.52 -11.65
C ASP A 181 -11.45 4.66 -10.62
N THR A 182 -10.29 4.91 -10.00
CA THR A 182 -10.17 5.93 -8.96
C THR A 182 -10.46 7.35 -9.46
N ALA A 183 -10.15 7.66 -10.71
CA ALA A 183 -10.43 9.00 -11.25
C ALA A 183 -11.94 9.18 -11.48
N ALA A 184 -12.63 8.11 -11.90
CA ALA A 184 -14.09 8.08 -12.00
C ALA A 184 -14.74 8.19 -10.61
N ASN A 185 -14.23 7.43 -9.61
CA ASN A 185 -14.72 7.53 -8.23
C ASN A 185 -14.73 8.98 -7.74
N LEU A 186 -13.61 9.68 -7.88
CA LEU A 186 -13.50 11.07 -7.45
C LEU A 186 -14.43 12.00 -8.25
N ARG A 187 -14.45 11.89 -9.58
CA ARG A 187 -15.27 12.74 -10.44
C ARG A 187 -16.76 12.56 -10.16
N ASN A 188 -17.22 11.32 -10.05
CA ASN A 188 -18.63 11.00 -9.83
C ASN A 188 -19.06 11.38 -8.41
N SER A 189 -18.21 11.12 -7.40
CA SER A 189 -18.45 11.57 -6.03
C SER A 189 -18.58 13.09 -5.93
N ARG A 190 -17.73 13.82 -6.66
CA ARG A 190 -17.78 15.28 -6.69
C ARG A 190 -19.14 15.82 -7.14
N ALA A 191 -19.76 15.16 -8.11
CA ALA A 191 -21.09 15.56 -8.62
C ALA A 191 -22.22 15.35 -7.61
N LEU A 192 -22.00 14.55 -6.57
CA LEU A 192 -22.96 14.25 -5.50
C LEU A 192 -22.77 15.13 -4.25
N ILE A 193 -21.71 15.93 -4.22
CA ILE A 193 -21.33 16.76 -3.08
C ILE A 193 -21.57 18.24 -3.42
N PRO A 194 -22.23 19.02 -2.55
CA PRO A 194 -22.42 20.45 -2.75
C PRO A 194 -21.10 21.22 -2.90
N GLU A 195 -21.11 22.28 -3.71
CA GLU A 195 -19.94 23.18 -3.82
C GLU A 195 -19.66 23.84 -2.46
N GLY A 196 -18.37 23.91 -2.12
CA GLY A 196 -17.90 24.52 -0.88
C GLY A 196 -17.95 23.62 0.36
N ALA A 197 -18.51 22.40 0.26
CA ALA A 197 -18.49 21.46 1.36
C ALA A 197 -17.06 20.99 1.65
N SER A 198 -16.74 20.82 2.94
CA SER A 198 -15.49 20.20 3.39
C SER A 198 -15.52 18.69 3.16
N VAL A 199 -14.46 18.12 2.54
CA VAL A 199 -14.47 16.72 2.11
C VAL A 199 -13.20 16.00 2.49
N GLY A 200 -13.33 14.83 3.12
CA GLY A 200 -12.26 13.90 3.40
C GLY A 200 -12.26 12.68 2.47
N LEU A 201 -11.11 12.09 2.22
CA LEU A 201 -10.98 10.85 1.47
C LEU A 201 -10.60 9.69 2.39
N VAL A 202 -11.36 8.60 2.33
CA VAL A 202 -11.08 7.35 3.05
C VAL A 202 -10.54 6.31 2.07
N THR A 203 -9.26 5.97 2.25
CA THR A 203 -8.57 4.94 1.45
C THR A 203 -7.40 4.35 2.23
N ASN A 204 -6.72 3.34 1.68
CA ASN A 204 -5.56 2.74 2.34
C ASN A 204 -4.31 3.63 2.22
N ASN A 205 -3.41 3.59 3.20
CA ASN A 205 -2.21 4.44 3.28
C ASN A 205 -1.36 4.40 1.99
N PHE A 206 -1.15 3.22 1.43
CA PHE A 206 -0.39 3.06 0.17
C PHE A 206 -1.07 3.68 -1.05
N HIS A 207 -2.35 4.06 -0.95
CA HIS A 207 -3.14 4.62 -2.04
C HIS A 207 -3.44 6.11 -1.87
N ILE A 208 -3.32 6.65 -0.63
CA ILE A 208 -3.74 8.02 -0.29
C ILE A 208 -3.03 9.08 -1.15
N PHE A 209 -1.72 8.94 -1.38
CA PHE A 209 -0.97 9.89 -2.19
C PHE A 209 -1.49 9.97 -3.63
N ARG A 210 -1.79 8.81 -4.24
CA ARG A 210 -2.37 8.74 -5.59
C ARG A 210 -3.78 9.35 -5.61
N ALA A 211 -4.61 9.03 -4.63
CA ALA A 211 -5.97 9.56 -4.54
C ALA A 211 -5.97 11.08 -4.39
N LEU A 212 -5.13 11.64 -3.52
CA LEU A 212 -4.99 13.08 -3.35
C LEU A 212 -4.44 13.79 -4.60
N ALA A 213 -3.48 13.20 -5.30
CA ALA A 213 -2.97 13.75 -6.54
C ALA A 213 -4.05 13.81 -7.63
N LEU A 214 -4.87 12.75 -7.75
CA LEU A 214 -6.00 12.72 -8.68
C LEU A 214 -7.10 13.72 -8.28
N ALA A 215 -7.42 13.85 -6.99
CA ALA A 215 -8.40 14.79 -6.46
C ALA A 215 -7.99 16.24 -6.81
N ARG A 216 -6.74 16.63 -6.52
CA ARG A 216 -6.20 17.96 -6.87
C ARG A 216 -6.29 18.26 -8.36
N ASN A 217 -5.99 17.28 -9.24
CA ASN A 217 -6.10 17.45 -10.68
C ASN A 217 -7.55 17.63 -11.17
N GLN A 218 -8.53 17.26 -10.34
CA GLN A 218 -9.96 17.40 -10.62
C GLN A 218 -10.60 18.61 -9.89
N GLY A 219 -9.78 19.45 -9.24
CA GLY A 219 -10.23 20.67 -8.59
C GLY A 219 -10.93 20.46 -7.23
N TRP A 220 -10.50 19.43 -6.51
CA TRP A 220 -10.89 19.21 -5.11
C TRP A 220 -10.07 20.09 -4.18
#